data_12f15d3e2e8faf939ba8c645b8a36c85
#
_entry.id   12f15d3e2e8faf939ba8c645b8a36c85
#
_cell.length_a   1.000
_cell.length_b   1.000
_cell.length_c   1.000
_cell.angle_alpha   90.00
_cell.angle_beta   90.00
_cell.angle_gamma   90.00
#
_symmetry.space_group_name_H-M   'P 1'
#
loop_
_entity.id
_entity.type
_entity.pdbx_description
1 polymer ?
#
loop_
_entity_poly.entity_id
_entity_poly.type
_entity_poly.pdbx_seq_one_letter_code
_entity_poly.pdbx_strand_id
1 'polypeptide(L)'
;MALLSRTGLISCVLLFLALPACLQANRPAQLGRLIDWPQEPLAYSVQGPRPFPVDRTDELSASADFLLDRHFQPWQGQGAMYNATTVFGDLAAFSRKKLFGENLRPRSKHWFDQLRAKCRMQAYPSLDRKAVTVRRTDVRLLPTSRPAFRDPSLAGEGFPFDYLQYSSLWANTPVHISHASADKAWYFVETAHVYGWVKAEDLAFVSDQLAEQIQSMPLVALTRDGFAIKDRRGRFVFQGRIGMLLPVVSELSRGYGCLALTADQNGQAVSTIVTVDSNHAAPFPLAPSRAACADIARELLGETYGWGGLYGNRDCSATMRDYCLPFGIWLPRNSSQQAEVGRRIDLQQIPDEDKEALLLERGVPFLSLVTMPGHVMLYIGSRNGRAAVLHTLWGLRTEGFWGREGRLIVGQTVITDLAPGAGVFFLDR
;
A
#
# COMPACT_ATOMS: atom_id res chain seq x y z
N MET A 1 84.33 -1.62 6.43
CA MET A 1 84.25 -1.20 7.84
C MET A 1 82.86 -0.52 8.02
N ALA A 2 81.97 -1.27 8.57
CA ALA A 2 81.30 -1.09 9.88
C ALA A 2 80.39 0.17 9.92
N LEU A 3 79.21 0.17 10.31
CA LEU A 3 78.43 -0.57 11.31
C LEU A 3 76.92 -0.35 11.04
N LEU A 4 76.17 -1.38 11.24
CA LEU A 4 74.74 -1.40 11.43
C LEU A 4 74.25 -0.54 12.60
N SER A 5 73.06 0.10 12.47
CA SER A 5 72.21 0.26 13.64
C SER A 5 70.74 -0.12 13.27
N ARG A 6 70.31 -1.14 13.94
CA ARG A 6 68.91 -1.56 14.08
C ARG A 6 68.17 -0.53 14.89
N THR A 7 67.03 0.00 14.40
CA THR A 7 65.86 0.34 15.22
C THR A 7 64.77 0.84 14.25
N GLY A 8 63.62 0.23 14.24
CA GLY A 8 62.51 0.72 13.43
C GLY A 8 61.42 -0.30 13.09
N LEU A 9 61.17 -1.23 13.96
CA LEU A 9 60.08 -2.20 13.74
C LEU A 9 59.31 -2.39 15.04
N ILE A 10 58.60 -1.37 15.52
CA ILE A 10 57.52 -1.45 16.51
C ILE A 10 56.75 -0.17 16.41
N SER A 11 55.76 -0.07 15.56
CA SER A 11 54.65 0.93 15.63
C SER A 11 53.65 0.75 14.48
N CYS A 12 53.14 -0.44 14.29
CA CYS A 12 52.01 -0.64 13.38
C CYS A 12 51.06 -1.76 13.82
N VAL A 13 50.91 -2.03 15.11
CA VAL A 13 50.03 -3.11 15.58
C VAL A 13 48.94 -2.63 16.58
N LEU A 14 48.77 -1.35 16.76
CA LEU A 14 47.78 -0.83 17.78
C LEU A 14 46.68 0.04 17.21
N LEU A 15 46.31 -0.10 15.92
CA LEU A 15 45.19 0.66 15.34
C LEU A 15 44.08 -0.23 14.76
N PHE A 16 43.95 -1.48 15.18
CA PHE A 16 42.90 -2.40 14.69
C PHE A 16 41.95 -2.94 15.77
N LEU A 17 41.82 -2.28 16.92
CA LEU A 17 40.94 -2.74 18.00
C LEU A 17 39.84 -1.76 18.43
N ALA A 18 39.49 -0.77 17.62
CA ALA A 18 38.44 0.17 17.97
C ALA A 18 37.32 0.31 16.91
N LEU A 19 37.07 -0.69 16.09
CA LEU A 19 36.00 -0.68 15.11
C LEU A 19 35.25 -2.00 15.07
N PRO A 20 34.45 -2.30 16.07
CA PRO A 20 33.22 -3.03 15.80
C PRO A 20 32.05 -2.65 16.67
N ALA A 21 31.89 -1.42 17.12
CA ALA A 21 30.73 -1.08 17.94
C ALA A 21 29.55 -0.46 17.18
N CYS A 22 29.70 -0.13 15.89
CA CYS A 22 28.63 0.51 15.11
C CYS A 22 27.88 -0.39 14.12
N LEU A 23 28.26 -1.67 13.98
CA LEU A 23 27.65 -2.60 13.01
C LEU A 23 26.81 -3.71 13.67
N GLN A 24 26.40 -3.57 14.93
CA GLN A 24 25.57 -4.58 15.62
C GLN A 24 24.12 -4.16 15.81
N ALA A 25 23.60 -3.23 15.02
CA ALA A 25 22.27 -2.67 15.24
C ALA A 25 21.09 -3.50 14.68
N ASN A 26 21.32 -4.58 13.94
CA ASN A 26 20.23 -5.43 13.45
C ASN A 26 20.54 -6.91 13.69
N ARG A 27 20.32 -7.36 14.91
CA ARG A 27 20.37 -8.80 15.20
C ARG A 27 19.05 -9.45 14.82
N PRO A 28 19.05 -10.51 13.99
CA PRO A 28 17.86 -11.31 13.68
C PRO A 28 17.10 -11.77 14.93
N ALA A 29 17.80 -11.96 16.05
CA ALA A 29 17.21 -12.33 17.34
C ALA A 29 16.29 -11.28 17.97
N GLN A 30 16.43 -9.98 17.63
CA GLN A 30 15.51 -8.93 18.12
C GLN A 30 14.22 -8.91 17.29
N LEU A 31 14.30 -9.11 15.99
CA LEU A 31 13.12 -9.26 15.14
C LEU A 31 12.30 -10.50 15.56
N GLY A 32 12.96 -11.62 15.85
CA GLY A 32 12.32 -12.85 16.33
C GLY A 32 11.49 -12.66 17.61
N ARG A 33 11.91 -11.80 18.55
CA ARG A 33 11.13 -11.50 19.76
C ARG A 33 9.91 -10.62 19.50
N LEU A 34 9.98 -9.75 18.49
CA LEU A 34 8.86 -8.87 18.13
C LEU A 34 7.74 -9.60 17.39
N ILE A 35 8.09 -10.62 16.62
CA ILE A 35 7.16 -11.49 15.90
C ILE A 35 7.02 -12.86 16.55
N ASP A 36 7.19 -12.95 17.88
CA ASP A 36 7.06 -14.19 18.68
C ASP A 36 5.61 -14.70 18.73
N TRP A 37 4.70 -13.94 18.16
CA TRP A 37 3.33 -14.33 17.94
C TRP A 37 3.22 -15.23 16.71
N PRO A 38 2.38 -16.28 16.72
CA PRO A 38 2.16 -17.14 15.57
C PRO A 38 1.81 -16.32 14.33
N GLN A 39 2.57 -16.47 13.25
CA GLN A 39 2.29 -15.84 11.97
C GLN A 39 1.29 -16.69 11.16
N GLU A 40 0.21 -17.12 11.82
CA GLU A 40 -0.90 -17.90 11.27
C GLU A 40 -2.22 -17.33 11.76
N PRO A 41 -3.04 -16.71 10.88
CA PRO A 41 -4.25 -16.01 11.28
C PRO A 41 -5.27 -16.88 12.04
N LEU A 42 -5.35 -18.17 11.73
CA LEU A 42 -6.27 -19.08 12.42
C LEU A 42 -5.80 -19.54 13.79
N ALA A 43 -4.57 -19.22 14.20
CA ALA A 43 -4.04 -19.56 15.53
C ALA A 43 -4.67 -18.73 16.67
N TYR A 44 -5.49 -17.74 16.34
CA TYR A 44 -6.09 -16.82 17.30
C TYR A 44 -7.53 -17.17 17.60
N SER A 45 -7.90 -17.13 18.89
CA SER A 45 -9.26 -17.39 19.35
C SER A 45 -10.18 -16.27 18.89
N VAL A 46 -11.33 -16.64 18.37
CA VAL A 46 -12.44 -15.74 18.08
C VAL A 46 -13.41 -15.86 19.25
N GLN A 47 -13.12 -15.16 20.34
CA GLN A 47 -14.03 -15.03 21.47
C GLN A 47 -14.71 -13.66 21.35
N GLY A 48 -16.03 -13.65 21.39
CA GLY A 48 -16.83 -12.44 21.37
C GLY A 48 -18.31 -12.75 21.19
N PRO A 49 -19.21 -11.91 21.69
CA PRO A 49 -20.66 -12.15 21.66
C PRO A 49 -21.27 -12.04 20.25
N ARG A 50 -20.45 -11.78 19.21
CA ARG A 50 -20.94 -11.61 17.86
C ARG A 50 -20.43 -12.71 16.96
N PRO A 51 -21.32 -13.56 16.41
CA PRO A 51 -20.96 -14.44 15.32
C PRO A 51 -20.41 -13.58 14.15
N PHE A 52 -19.47 -14.14 13.41
CA PHE A 52 -19.02 -13.55 12.14
C PHE A 52 -20.28 -13.23 11.34
N PRO A 53 -20.44 -12.04 10.74
CA PRO A 53 -21.71 -11.58 10.17
C PRO A 53 -22.05 -12.30 8.86
N VAL A 54 -22.27 -13.63 8.92
CA VAL A 54 -22.64 -14.46 7.80
C VAL A 54 -24.09 -14.20 7.36
N ASP A 55 -24.95 -13.67 8.25
CA ASP A 55 -26.40 -13.53 8.04
C ASP A 55 -26.83 -12.16 7.45
N ARG A 56 -25.88 -11.32 6.99
CA ARG A 56 -26.17 -9.99 6.45
C ARG A 56 -25.87 -9.88 4.97
N THR A 57 -26.46 -10.74 4.18
CA THR A 57 -26.31 -10.74 2.71
C THR A 57 -26.70 -9.41 2.08
N ASP A 58 -27.77 -8.77 2.58
CA ASP A 58 -28.23 -7.48 2.06
C ASP A 58 -27.25 -6.34 2.33
N GLU A 59 -26.63 -6.30 3.54
CA GLU A 59 -25.63 -5.29 3.88
C GLU A 59 -24.34 -5.50 3.07
N LEU A 60 -23.96 -6.74 2.80
CA LEU A 60 -22.80 -7.06 1.96
C LEU A 60 -23.04 -6.70 0.50
N SER A 61 -24.23 -6.98 -0.04
CA SER A 61 -24.61 -6.53 -1.39
C SER A 61 -24.55 -5.02 -1.52
N ALA A 62 -25.18 -4.27 -0.60
CA ALA A 62 -25.16 -2.81 -0.62
C ALA A 62 -23.72 -2.25 -0.49
N SER A 63 -22.86 -2.91 0.29
CA SER A 63 -21.43 -2.55 0.39
C SER A 63 -20.67 -2.81 -0.91
N ALA A 64 -20.94 -3.95 -1.56
CA ALA A 64 -20.32 -4.30 -2.84
C ALA A 64 -20.76 -3.36 -3.96
N ASP A 65 -22.04 -3.02 -4.03
CA ASP A 65 -22.57 -2.04 -5.00
C ASP A 65 -21.92 -0.67 -4.80
N PHE A 66 -21.78 -0.21 -3.55
CA PHE A 66 -21.07 1.03 -3.24
C PHE A 66 -19.59 0.96 -3.66
N LEU A 67 -18.92 -0.18 -3.46
CA LEU A 67 -17.55 -0.37 -3.92
C LEU A 67 -17.47 -0.30 -5.44
N LEU A 68 -18.37 -0.94 -6.16
CA LEU A 68 -18.40 -0.95 -7.63
C LEU A 68 -18.69 0.45 -8.19
N ASP A 69 -19.62 1.19 -7.60
CA ASP A 69 -19.87 2.57 -7.96
C ASP A 69 -18.60 3.42 -7.82
N ARG A 70 -17.88 3.27 -6.71
CA ARG A 70 -16.60 3.94 -6.48
C ARG A 70 -15.51 3.46 -7.44
N HIS A 71 -15.45 2.15 -7.71
CA HIS A 71 -14.45 1.57 -8.61
C HIS A 71 -14.60 2.10 -10.03
N PHE A 72 -15.83 2.21 -10.54
CA PHE A 72 -16.12 2.68 -11.89
C PHE A 72 -16.43 4.18 -11.98
N GLN A 73 -16.48 4.91 -10.86
CA GLN A 73 -16.72 6.35 -10.83
C GLN A 73 -15.85 7.14 -11.84
N PRO A 74 -14.55 6.79 -12.07
CA PRO A 74 -13.72 7.46 -13.08
C PRO A 74 -14.24 7.35 -14.51
N TRP A 75 -15.10 6.39 -14.81
CA TRP A 75 -15.70 6.16 -16.13
C TRP A 75 -17.14 6.65 -16.25
N GLN A 76 -17.77 7.05 -15.15
CA GLN A 76 -19.18 7.47 -15.12
C GLN A 76 -19.35 8.98 -15.26
N GLY A 77 -18.39 9.78 -14.78
CA GLY A 77 -18.44 11.23 -14.75
C GLY A 77 -18.03 11.88 -16.08
N GLN A 78 -18.35 13.16 -16.21
CA GLN A 78 -17.82 14.06 -17.23
C GLN A 78 -17.00 15.15 -16.53
N GLY A 79 -15.82 15.46 -17.10
CA GLY A 79 -14.91 16.44 -16.54
C GLY A 79 -14.10 15.98 -15.34
N ALA A 80 -13.26 16.87 -14.83
CA ALA A 80 -12.38 16.59 -13.69
C ALA A 80 -13.19 16.36 -12.40
N MET A 81 -12.88 15.30 -11.66
CA MET A 81 -13.50 14.95 -10.37
C MET A 81 -13.08 15.89 -9.25
N TYR A 82 -11.92 16.52 -9.37
CA TYR A 82 -11.33 17.41 -8.37
C TYR A 82 -11.02 18.78 -8.98
N ASN A 83 -11.18 19.84 -8.19
CA ASN A 83 -10.82 21.18 -8.64
C ASN A 83 -9.31 21.47 -8.50
N ALA A 84 -8.81 22.50 -9.18
CA ALA A 84 -7.41 22.87 -9.19
C ALA A 84 -6.84 23.15 -7.78
N THR A 85 -7.64 23.74 -6.89
CA THR A 85 -7.22 24.03 -5.50
C THR A 85 -6.96 22.74 -4.73
N THR A 86 -7.85 21.76 -4.85
CA THR A 86 -7.67 20.44 -4.22
C THR A 86 -6.44 19.73 -4.75
N VAL A 87 -6.25 19.74 -6.09
CA VAL A 87 -5.20 18.99 -6.77
C VAL A 87 -3.81 19.58 -6.54
N PHE A 88 -3.69 20.92 -6.52
CA PHE A 88 -2.42 21.62 -6.52
C PHE A 88 -2.16 22.47 -5.25
N GLY A 89 -3.14 22.57 -4.36
CA GLY A 89 -3.02 23.39 -3.14
C GLY A 89 -1.83 23.02 -2.27
N ASP A 90 -1.55 21.74 -2.12
CA ASP A 90 -0.45 21.24 -1.30
C ASP A 90 0.94 21.38 -1.94
N LEU A 91 1.02 21.55 -3.27
CA LEU A 91 2.30 21.66 -3.97
C LEU A 91 3.11 22.90 -3.55
N ALA A 92 2.43 23.99 -3.21
CA ALA A 92 3.08 25.23 -2.75
C ALA A 92 3.73 25.03 -1.37
N ALA A 93 3.05 24.33 -0.47
CA ALA A 93 3.58 24.00 0.86
C ALA A 93 4.73 22.99 0.77
N PHE A 94 4.64 22.05 -0.14
CA PHE A 94 5.64 21.02 -0.36
C PHE A 94 6.97 21.58 -0.85
N SER A 95 6.96 22.54 -1.77
CA SER A 95 8.17 23.19 -2.32
C SER A 95 8.96 24.03 -1.33
N ARG A 96 8.40 24.36 -0.15
CA ARG A 96 9.09 25.09 0.92
C ARG A 96 9.91 24.18 1.85
N LYS A 97 9.70 22.86 1.78
CA LYS A 97 10.41 21.91 2.63
C LYS A 97 11.79 21.60 2.04
N LYS A 98 12.80 21.49 2.89
CA LYS A 98 14.10 20.98 2.48
C LYS A 98 13.98 19.48 2.25
N LEU A 99 14.08 19.06 0.99
CA LEU A 99 13.97 17.67 0.59
C LEU A 99 15.26 17.22 -0.10
N PHE A 100 15.55 15.93 -0.01
CA PHE A 100 16.79 15.33 -0.48
C PHE A 100 16.49 14.35 -1.61
N GLY A 101 17.42 14.23 -2.53
CA GLY A 101 17.36 13.23 -3.60
C GLY A 101 17.93 11.87 -3.19
N GLU A 102 17.92 10.94 -4.14
CA GLU A 102 18.50 9.61 -4.03
C GLU A 102 20.00 9.60 -3.72
N ASN A 103 20.68 10.69 -4.02
CA ASN A 103 22.11 10.91 -3.75
C ASN A 103 22.39 11.58 -2.40
N LEU A 104 21.39 11.65 -1.55
CA LEU A 104 21.42 12.28 -0.21
C LEU A 104 21.74 13.79 -0.23
N ARG A 105 21.66 14.44 -1.41
CA ARG A 105 21.84 15.89 -1.54
C ARG A 105 20.51 16.62 -1.60
N PRO A 106 20.42 17.86 -1.07
CA PRO A 106 19.21 18.65 -1.16
C PRO A 106 18.76 18.87 -2.60
N ARG A 107 17.46 18.72 -2.85
CA ARG A 107 16.82 19.13 -4.11
C ARG A 107 16.85 20.65 -4.21
N SER A 108 17.27 21.17 -5.36
CA SER A 108 17.32 22.63 -5.60
C SER A 108 15.92 23.22 -5.82
N LYS A 109 15.76 24.51 -5.51
CA LYS A 109 14.54 25.24 -5.88
C LYS A 109 14.27 25.16 -7.38
N HIS A 110 15.29 25.27 -8.22
CA HIS A 110 15.19 25.18 -9.68
C HIS A 110 14.59 23.82 -10.12
N TRP A 111 14.98 22.71 -9.49
CA TRP A 111 14.39 21.40 -9.79
C TRP A 111 12.87 21.36 -9.54
N PHE A 112 12.41 21.95 -8.42
CA PHE A 112 10.98 22.05 -8.14
C PHE A 112 10.26 22.98 -9.11
N ASP A 113 10.88 24.11 -9.46
CA ASP A 113 10.29 25.07 -10.41
C ASP A 113 10.13 24.45 -11.81
N GLN A 114 11.09 23.63 -12.26
CA GLN A 114 10.97 22.86 -13.50
C GLN A 114 9.81 21.86 -13.45
N LEU A 115 9.65 21.12 -12.36
CA LEU A 115 8.54 20.18 -12.21
C LEU A 115 7.19 20.88 -12.17
N ARG A 116 7.10 22.03 -11.49
CA ARG A 116 5.87 22.84 -11.46
C ARG A 116 5.51 23.39 -12.83
N ALA A 117 6.49 23.87 -13.59
CA ALA A 117 6.28 24.30 -14.97
C ALA A 117 5.78 23.13 -15.84
N LYS A 118 6.33 21.92 -15.64
CA LYS A 118 5.91 20.71 -16.32
C LYS A 118 4.45 20.33 -16.04
N CYS A 119 3.94 20.64 -14.83
CA CYS A 119 2.54 20.39 -14.48
C CYS A 119 1.53 21.23 -15.27
N ARG A 120 1.87 22.39 -15.85
CA ARG A 120 0.95 23.28 -16.58
C ARG A 120 -0.35 23.59 -15.82
N MET A 121 -0.24 23.86 -14.53
CA MET A 121 -1.40 23.98 -13.60
C MET A 121 -2.44 25.01 -14.06
N GLN A 122 -2.03 26.07 -14.79
CA GLN A 122 -2.93 27.10 -15.31
C GLN A 122 -3.88 26.56 -16.40
N ALA A 123 -3.52 25.46 -17.05
CA ALA A 123 -4.31 24.81 -18.09
C ALA A 123 -5.16 23.63 -17.57
N TYR A 124 -5.20 23.44 -16.26
CA TYR A 124 -5.99 22.35 -15.65
C TYR A 124 -7.48 22.73 -15.57
N PRO A 125 -8.41 21.80 -15.89
CA PRO A 125 -8.17 20.54 -16.60
C PRO A 125 -7.95 20.75 -18.10
N SER A 126 -7.14 19.91 -18.75
CA SER A 126 -6.88 20.01 -20.21
C SER A 126 -7.31 18.78 -21.00
N LEU A 127 -7.79 17.75 -20.30
CA LEU A 127 -8.30 16.51 -20.86
C LEU A 127 -9.56 16.09 -20.13
N ASP A 128 -10.36 15.26 -20.79
CA ASP A 128 -11.52 14.57 -20.24
C ASP A 128 -11.60 13.21 -20.93
N ARG A 129 -10.94 12.21 -20.38
CA ARG A 129 -10.79 10.90 -21.03
C ARG A 129 -10.86 9.76 -20.04
N LYS A 130 -11.69 8.78 -20.34
CA LYS A 130 -11.68 7.48 -19.67
C LYS A 130 -10.40 6.72 -20.06
N ALA A 131 -9.77 6.10 -19.07
CA ALA A 131 -8.58 5.28 -19.28
C ALA A 131 -8.51 4.13 -18.27
N VAL A 132 -7.55 3.26 -18.49
CA VAL A 132 -7.26 2.13 -17.61
C VAL A 132 -5.75 1.99 -17.45
N THR A 133 -5.29 1.55 -16.29
CA THR A 133 -3.90 1.16 -16.12
C THR A 133 -3.64 -0.18 -16.82
N VAL A 134 -2.61 -0.26 -17.66
CA VAL A 134 -2.26 -1.51 -18.38
C VAL A 134 -1.21 -2.35 -17.65
N ARG A 135 -0.64 -1.79 -16.60
CA ARG A 135 0.28 -2.44 -15.65
C ARG A 135 0.18 -1.76 -14.30
N ARG A 136 0.78 -2.35 -13.27
CA ARG A 136 0.96 -1.65 -12.00
C ARG A 136 1.73 -0.35 -12.23
N THR A 137 1.25 0.76 -11.67
CA THR A 137 1.88 2.07 -11.84
C THR A 137 1.88 2.88 -10.56
N ASP A 138 2.86 3.80 -10.45
CA ASP A 138 2.96 4.76 -9.35
C ASP A 138 2.06 5.97 -9.61
N VAL A 139 1.38 6.43 -8.57
CA VAL A 139 0.68 7.71 -8.55
C VAL A 139 1.55 8.73 -7.82
N ARG A 140 2.00 9.75 -8.53
CA ARG A 140 2.99 10.73 -8.06
C ARG A 140 2.37 12.09 -7.81
N LEU A 141 2.87 12.82 -6.80
CA LEU A 141 2.46 14.22 -6.58
C LEU A 141 2.99 15.19 -7.64
N LEU A 142 4.12 14.88 -8.28
CA LEU A 142 4.72 15.64 -9.37
C LEU A 142 5.10 14.70 -10.52
N PRO A 143 5.12 15.17 -11.79
CA PRO A 143 5.40 14.33 -12.95
C PRO A 143 6.89 13.96 -13.07
N THR A 144 7.35 13.14 -12.13
CA THR A 144 8.73 12.65 -12.03
C THR A 144 8.81 11.29 -11.33
N SER A 145 9.71 10.43 -11.79
CA SER A 145 10.06 9.18 -11.11
C SER A 145 11.15 9.38 -10.04
N ARG A 146 11.79 10.57 -9.98
CA ARG A 146 12.84 10.84 -9.00
C ARG A 146 12.24 11.09 -7.63
N PRO A 147 12.80 10.49 -6.56
CA PRO A 147 12.28 10.64 -5.21
C PRO A 147 12.64 11.98 -4.59
N ALA A 148 11.89 12.33 -3.56
CA ALA A 148 12.21 13.43 -2.67
C ALA A 148 11.96 12.99 -1.21
N PHE A 149 13.05 12.83 -0.46
CA PHE A 149 13.06 12.40 0.94
C PHE A 149 13.17 13.59 1.89
N ARG A 150 12.68 13.46 3.11
CA ARG A 150 13.11 14.33 4.21
C ARG A 150 14.56 14.01 4.58
N ASP A 151 15.08 14.69 5.60
CA ASP A 151 16.47 14.56 6.01
C ASP A 151 16.84 13.11 6.37
N PRO A 152 17.65 12.41 5.56
CA PRO A 152 17.95 11.01 5.77
C PRO A 152 18.89 10.76 6.97
N SER A 153 19.39 11.82 7.62
CA SER A 153 20.13 11.70 8.87
C SER A 153 19.23 11.53 10.10
N LEU A 154 17.91 11.79 9.93
CA LEU A 154 16.92 11.62 10.99
C LEU A 154 16.35 10.21 11.00
N ALA A 155 16.13 9.68 12.19
CA ALA A 155 15.55 8.36 12.36
C ALA A 155 14.12 8.29 11.78
N GLY A 156 13.86 7.29 10.92
CA GLY A 156 12.56 7.11 10.27
C GLY A 156 12.31 8.06 9.08
N GLU A 157 13.33 8.76 8.62
CA GLU A 157 13.28 9.61 7.41
C GLU A 157 14.26 9.07 6.35
N GLY A 158 14.21 9.64 5.14
CA GLY A 158 14.99 9.10 4.03
C GLY A 158 14.28 7.91 3.36
N PHE A 159 15.04 7.02 2.72
CA PHE A 159 14.48 5.82 2.10
C PHE A 159 13.83 4.89 3.14
N PRO A 160 12.60 4.34 2.88
CA PRO A 160 11.83 4.37 1.64
C PRO A 160 10.81 5.51 1.53
N PHE A 161 10.80 6.49 2.41
CA PHE A 161 9.76 7.52 2.55
C PHE A 161 9.91 8.60 1.47
N ASP A 162 9.62 8.25 0.21
CA ASP A 162 9.55 9.19 -0.89
C ASP A 162 8.27 10.04 -0.80
N TYR A 163 8.40 11.29 -0.45
CA TYR A 163 7.29 12.23 -0.27
C TYR A 163 6.61 12.64 -1.59
N LEU A 164 7.15 12.27 -2.74
CA LEU A 164 6.47 12.39 -4.03
C LEU A 164 5.67 11.13 -4.41
N GLN A 165 5.86 10.02 -3.71
CA GLN A 165 5.07 8.82 -3.89
C GLN A 165 3.78 8.93 -3.09
N TYR A 166 2.65 9.05 -3.78
CA TYR A 166 1.36 9.23 -3.14
C TYR A 166 0.61 7.90 -3.00
N SER A 167 0.60 7.11 -4.08
CA SER A 167 -0.03 5.78 -4.09
C SER A 167 0.51 4.94 -5.25
N SER A 168 -0.07 3.75 -5.42
CA SER A 168 0.04 2.95 -6.63
C SER A 168 -1.34 2.43 -7.05
N LEU A 169 -1.47 2.11 -8.33
CA LEU A 169 -2.64 1.46 -8.91
C LEU A 169 -2.21 0.11 -9.50
N TRP A 170 -3.02 -0.90 -9.28
CA TRP A 170 -2.83 -2.21 -9.92
C TRP A 170 -3.18 -2.12 -11.41
N ALA A 171 -2.77 -3.11 -12.20
CA ALA A 171 -3.19 -3.21 -13.59
C ALA A 171 -4.71 -3.34 -13.69
N ASN A 172 -5.28 -2.84 -14.77
CA ASN A 172 -6.73 -2.83 -15.06
C ASN A 172 -7.59 -2.05 -14.05
N THR A 173 -6.99 -1.04 -13.39
CA THR A 173 -7.74 -0.09 -12.56
C THR A 173 -8.33 1.00 -13.45
N PRO A 174 -9.67 1.25 -13.40
CA PRO A 174 -10.31 2.37 -14.05
C PRO A 174 -9.77 3.71 -13.55
N VAL A 175 -9.46 4.62 -14.46
CA VAL A 175 -9.02 5.99 -14.14
C VAL A 175 -9.66 7.00 -15.09
N HIS A 176 -9.83 8.23 -14.61
CA HIS A 176 -10.15 9.38 -15.41
C HIS A 176 -8.89 10.21 -15.62
N ILE A 177 -8.58 10.59 -16.88
CA ILE A 177 -7.48 11.48 -17.20
C ILE A 177 -8.02 12.89 -17.36
N SER A 178 -7.71 13.79 -16.43
CA SER A 178 -8.16 15.17 -16.42
C SER A 178 -7.11 16.16 -16.97
N HIS A 179 -5.83 15.75 -17.04
CA HIS A 179 -4.78 16.68 -17.47
C HIS A 179 -3.55 15.96 -18.03
N ALA A 180 -2.71 16.71 -18.79
CA ALA A 180 -1.44 16.24 -19.32
C ALA A 180 -0.28 17.17 -18.94
N SER A 181 0.89 16.58 -18.65
CA SER A 181 2.13 17.33 -18.49
C SER A 181 2.55 18.01 -19.80
N ALA A 182 3.42 19.02 -19.71
CA ALA A 182 3.89 19.79 -20.86
C ALA A 182 4.55 18.92 -21.95
N ASP A 183 5.28 17.89 -21.55
CA ASP A 183 5.95 16.92 -22.43
C ASP A 183 5.05 15.72 -22.81
N LYS A 184 3.80 15.68 -22.31
CA LYS A 184 2.84 14.58 -22.50
C LYS A 184 3.35 13.19 -22.05
N ALA A 185 4.45 13.15 -21.30
CA ALA A 185 4.98 11.90 -20.76
C ALA A 185 4.23 11.43 -19.51
N TRP A 186 3.39 12.31 -18.92
CA TRP A 186 2.60 12.05 -17.73
C TRP A 186 1.17 12.54 -17.92
N TYR A 187 0.23 11.75 -17.42
CA TYR A 187 -1.16 12.16 -17.28
C TYR A 187 -1.52 12.32 -15.81
N PHE A 188 -2.34 13.33 -15.51
CA PHE A 188 -2.95 13.46 -14.21
C PHE A 188 -4.21 12.61 -14.21
N VAL A 189 -4.22 11.60 -13.37
CA VAL A 189 -5.32 10.64 -13.23
C VAL A 189 -6.08 10.88 -11.96
N GLU A 190 -7.36 10.54 -11.98
CA GLU A 190 -8.28 10.64 -10.88
C GLU A 190 -9.02 9.32 -10.71
N THR A 191 -9.15 8.88 -9.47
CA THR A 191 -9.95 7.72 -9.04
C THR A 191 -10.77 8.09 -7.82
N ALA A 192 -11.65 7.21 -7.37
CA ALA A 192 -12.43 7.45 -6.16
C ALA A 192 -11.59 7.54 -4.86
N HIS A 193 -10.35 7.10 -4.86
CA HIS A 193 -9.53 7.03 -3.65
C HIS A 193 -8.19 7.75 -3.76
N VAL A 194 -7.73 8.10 -4.96
CA VAL A 194 -6.45 8.79 -5.19
C VAL A 194 -6.46 9.54 -6.51
N TYR A 195 -5.69 10.62 -6.56
CA TYR A 195 -5.37 11.37 -7.78
C TYR A 195 -3.87 11.67 -7.83
N GLY A 196 -3.35 11.92 -9.02
CA GLY A 196 -1.95 12.31 -9.20
C GLY A 196 -1.40 11.98 -10.58
N TRP A 197 -0.11 12.15 -10.74
CA TRP A 197 0.58 11.95 -12.01
C TRP A 197 0.98 10.48 -12.18
N VAL A 198 0.60 9.94 -13.34
CA VAL A 198 0.95 8.58 -13.79
C VAL A 198 1.66 8.69 -15.14
N LYS A 199 2.62 7.81 -15.41
CA LYS A 199 3.28 7.78 -16.72
C LYS A 199 2.29 7.45 -17.82
N ALA A 200 2.37 8.18 -18.94
CA ALA A 200 1.48 7.96 -20.08
C ALA A 200 1.56 6.55 -20.66
N GLU A 201 2.75 5.92 -20.63
CA GLU A 201 3.00 4.57 -21.12
C GLU A 201 2.33 3.46 -20.26
N ASP A 202 1.87 3.78 -19.07
CA ASP A 202 1.19 2.85 -18.17
C ASP A 202 -0.32 2.87 -18.30
N LEU A 203 -0.85 3.67 -19.23
CA LEU A 203 -2.27 3.92 -19.43
C LEU A 203 -2.72 3.58 -20.84
N ALA A 204 -3.99 3.16 -20.99
CA ALA A 204 -4.66 3.07 -22.27
C ALA A 204 -6.02 3.77 -22.21
N PHE A 205 -6.38 4.51 -23.26
CA PHE A 205 -7.67 5.19 -23.38
C PHE A 205 -8.78 4.19 -23.62
N VAL A 206 -9.86 4.29 -22.87
CA VAL A 206 -11.02 3.41 -22.95
C VAL A 206 -12.16 4.12 -23.69
N SER A 207 -12.78 3.47 -24.68
CA SER A 207 -13.99 3.98 -25.34
C SER A 207 -15.21 3.84 -24.42
N ASP A 208 -16.22 4.70 -24.64
CA ASP A 208 -17.48 4.61 -23.87
C ASP A 208 -18.12 3.24 -24.00
N GLN A 209 -18.19 2.69 -25.19
CA GLN A 209 -18.74 1.37 -25.46
C GLN A 209 -18.01 0.27 -24.65
N LEU A 210 -16.68 0.31 -24.58
CA LEU A 210 -15.89 -0.68 -23.83
C LEU A 210 -16.07 -0.49 -22.32
N ALA A 211 -16.15 0.76 -21.85
CA ALA A 211 -16.41 1.06 -20.46
C ALA A 211 -17.78 0.56 -20.00
N GLU A 212 -18.84 0.79 -20.79
CA GLU A 212 -20.19 0.29 -20.53
C GLU A 212 -20.26 -1.24 -20.52
N GLN A 213 -19.62 -1.86 -21.51
CA GLN A 213 -19.52 -3.33 -21.56
C GLN A 213 -18.90 -3.91 -20.30
N ILE A 214 -17.76 -3.37 -19.86
CA ILE A 214 -17.04 -3.86 -18.67
C ILE A 214 -17.86 -3.68 -17.40
N GLN A 215 -18.51 -2.53 -17.23
CA GLN A 215 -19.34 -2.23 -16.06
C GLN A 215 -20.55 -3.17 -15.92
N SER A 216 -21.02 -3.74 -17.02
CA SER A 216 -22.16 -4.68 -17.03
C SER A 216 -21.77 -6.13 -16.80
N MET A 217 -20.47 -6.47 -16.75
CA MET A 217 -19.98 -7.83 -16.63
C MET A 217 -19.91 -8.29 -15.17
N PRO A 218 -20.15 -9.59 -14.89
CA PRO A 218 -19.81 -10.15 -13.60
C PRO A 218 -18.30 -10.08 -13.37
N LEU A 219 -17.88 -9.95 -12.10
CA LEU A 219 -16.49 -9.78 -11.73
C LEU A 219 -15.98 -10.94 -10.87
N VAL A 220 -14.69 -11.20 -10.94
CA VAL A 220 -13.96 -11.97 -9.94
C VAL A 220 -12.97 -11.04 -9.22
N ALA A 221 -12.82 -11.27 -7.91
CA ALA A 221 -11.75 -10.65 -7.12
C ALA A 221 -10.57 -11.61 -7.05
N LEU A 222 -9.35 -11.08 -7.24
CA LEU A 222 -8.15 -11.86 -7.03
C LEU A 222 -7.89 -12.06 -5.52
N THR A 223 -7.58 -13.29 -5.15
CA THR A 223 -7.41 -13.74 -3.75
C THR A 223 -5.99 -14.19 -3.44
N ARG A 224 -5.07 -14.07 -4.40
CA ARG A 224 -3.66 -14.39 -4.27
C ARG A 224 -2.80 -13.30 -4.90
N ASP A 225 -1.57 -13.21 -4.42
CA ASP A 225 -0.57 -12.26 -4.89
C ASP A 225 0.50 -12.93 -5.77
N GLY A 226 1.16 -12.13 -6.60
CA GLY A 226 2.43 -12.49 -7.21
C GLY A 226 2.38 -13.53 -8.33
N PHE A 227 1.22 -13.93 -8.85
CA PHE A 227 1.12 -14.88 -9.94
C PHE A 227 1.03 -14.19 -11.31
N ALA A 228 1.53 -14.88 -12.35
CA ALA A 228 1.51 -14.35 -13.70
C ALA A 228 0.13 -14.55 -14.34
N ILE A 229 -0.55 -13.48 -14.72
CA ILE A 229 -1.73 -13.52 -15.59
C ILE A 229 -1.24 -13.58 -17.03
N LYS A 230 -1.74 -14.58 -17.78
CA LYS A 230 -1.33 -14.88 -19.15
C LYS A 230 -2.52 -14.92 -20.09
N ASP A 231 -2.27 -14.52 -21.34
CA ASP A 231 -3.26 -14.67 -22.41
C ASP A 231 -3.41 -16.14 -22.86
N ARG A 232 -4.37 -16.40 -23.77
CA ARG A 232 -4.62 -17.75 -24.32
C ARG A 232 -3.42 -18.37 -25.05
N ARG A 233 -2.42 -17.57 -25.42
CA ARG A 233 -1.17 -18.04 -26.05
C ARG A 233 -0.06 -18.25 -25.03
N GLY A 234 -0.33 -18.09 -23.73
CA GLY A 234 0.64 -18.24 -22.64
C GLY A 234 1.55 -17.03 -22.46
N ARG A 235 1.31 -15.91 -23.16
CA ARG A 235 2.13 -14.68 -23.01
C ARG A 235 1.72 -13.95 -21.73
N PHE A 236 2.71 -13.47 -21.00
CA PHE A 236 2.52 -12.63 -19.81
C PHE A 236 1.79 -11.34 -20.17
N VAL A 237 0.76 -11.00 -19.40
CA VAL A 237 0.01 -9.73 -19.53
C VAL A 237 0.35 -8.80 -18.38
N PHE A 238 0.10 -9.21 -17.14
CA PHE A 238 0.50 -8.51 -15.92
C PHE A 238 0.51 -9.48 -14.72
N GLN A 239 0.99 -8.99 -13.59
CA GLN A 239 1.01 -9.76 -12.34
C GLN A 239 -0.33 -9.61 -11.61
N GLY A 240 -0.95 -10.73 -11.22
CA GLY A 240 -2.15 -10.75 -10.39
C GLY A 240 -1.81 -10.36 -8.94
N ARG A 241 -2.69 -9.56 -8.35
CA ARG A 241 -2.55 -9.06 -6.97
C ARG A 241 -3.92 -9.01 -6.29
N ILE A 242 -3.97 -9.30 -4.99
CA ILE A 242 -5.14 -9.01 -4.15
C ILE A 242 -5.45 -7.52 -4.27
N GLY A 243 -6.74 -7.19 -4.37
CA GLY A 243 -7.18 -5.81 -4.64
C GLY A 243 -7.46 -5.53 -6.12
N MET A 244 -7.35 -6.53 -7.00
CA MET A 244 -7.75 -6.44 -8.41
C MET A 244 -9.11 -7.11 -8.62
N LEU A 245 -9.93 -6.48 -9.49
CA LEU A 245 -11.18 -7.03 -10.03
C LEU A 245 -11.01 -7.26 -11.53
N LEU A 246 -11.45 -8.43 -12.02
CA LEU A 246 -11.41 -8.75 -13.45
C LEU A 246 -12.80 -9.16 -13.95
N PRO A 247 -13.25 -8.59 -15.10
CA PRO A 247 -14.53 -8.98 -15.72
C PRO A 247 -14.49 -10.42 -16.23
N VAL A 248 -15.54 -11.17 -15.95
CA VAL A 248 -15.66 -12.58 -16.35
C VAL A 248 -16.35 -12.68 -17.70
N VAL A 249 -15.71 -13.37 -18.64
CA VAL A 249 -16.25 -13.68 -19.97
C VAL A 249 -16.85 -15.08 -19.99
N SER A 250 -16.23 -16.01 -19.26
CA SER A 250 -16.68 -17.41 -19.21
C SER A 250 -16.18 -18.11 -17.95
N GLU A 251 -16.95 -19.02 -17.45
CA GLU A 251 -16.50 -19.99 -16.46
C GLU A 251 -15.77 -21.15 -17.14
N LEU A 252 -14.73 -21.65 -16.49
CA LEU A 252 -13.92 -22.77 -16.94
C LEU A 252 -13.99 -23.87 -15.88
N SER A 253 -13.59 -25.09 -16.23
CA SER A 253 -13.60 -26.24 -15.30
C SER A 253 -12.70 -26.01 -14.05
N ARG A 254 -11.70 -25.14 -14.15
CA ARG A 254 -10.77 -24.80 -13.07
C ARG A 254 -10.48 -23.29 -13.01
N GLY A 255 -11.53 -22.46 -13.09
CA GLY A 255 -11.35 -21.01 -12.96
C GLY A 255 -12.18 -20.19 -13.93
N TYR A 256 -11.63 -19.10 -14.40
CA TYR A 256 -12.37 -18.07 -15.13
C TYR A 256 -11.59 -17.61 -16.37
N GLY A 257 -12.29 -17.47 -17.47
CA GLY A 257 -11.85 -16.68 -18.61
C GLY A 257 -12.24 -15.23 -18.35
N CYS A 258 -11.23 -14.39 -18.12
CA CYS A 258 -11.44 -12.99 -17.77
C CYS A 258 -11.02 -12.06 -18.91
N LEU A 259 -11.58 -10.87 -18.92
CA LEU A 259 -11.19 -9.81 -19.83
C LEU A 259 -10.13 -8.94 -19.15
N ALA A 260 -8.96 -8.82 -19.78
CA ALA A 260 -7.90 -7.90 -19.41
C ALA A 260 -7.75 -6.83 -20.48
N LEU A 261 -7.38 -5.61 -20.09
CA LEU A 261 -7.13 -4.52 -21.00
C LEU A 261 -5.62 -4.30 -21.12
N THR A 262 -5.18 -4.15 -22.37
CA THR A 262 -3.80 -3.78 -22.74
C THR A 262 -3.82 -2.59 -23.66
N ALA A 263 -2.67 -1.96 -23.92
CA ALA A 263 -2.57 -0.85 -24.88
C ALA A 263 -2.19 -1.35 -26.28
N ASP A 264 -2.82 -0.80 -27.31
CA ASP A 264 -2.31 -0.89 -28.69
C ASP A 264 -1.19 0.15 -28.92
N GLN A 265 -0.65 0.17 -30.17
CA GLN A 265 0.39 1.11 -30.55
C GLN A 265 -0.05 2.59 -30.54
N ASN A 266 -1.36 2.87 -30.50
CA ASN A 266 -1.95 4.20 -30.44
C ASN A 266 -2.37 4.60 -29.01
N GLY A 267 -2.08 3.75 -28.01
CA GLY A 267 -2.48 3.96 -26.63
C GLY A 267 -3.98 3.75 -26.38
N GLN A 268 -4.70 3.04 -27.28
CA GLN A 268 -6.08 2.67 -27.07
C GLN A 268 -6.16 1.32 -26.33
N ALA A 269 -7.14 1.19 -25.45
CA ALA A 269 -7.38 -0.07 -24.73
C ALA A 269 -7.90 -1.13 -25.68
N VAL A 270 -7.24 -2.28 -25.68
CA VAL A 270 -7.66 -3.49 -26.39
C VAL A 270 -7.91 -4.62 -25.42
N SER A 271 -9.01 -5.32 -25.64
CA SER A 271 -9.43 -6.47 -24.83
C SER A 271 -8.60 -7.70 -25.16
N THR A 272 -8.12 -8.35 -24.12
CA THR A 272 -7.40 -9.64 -24.20
C THR A 272 -8.02 -10.62 -23.24
N ILE A 273 -8.32 -11.83 -23.70
CA ILE A 273 -8.83 -12.89 -22.82
C ILE A 273 -7.66 -13.55 -22.10
N VAL A 274 -7.75 -13.53 -20.79
CA VAL A 274 -6.79 -14.16 -19.87
C VAL A 274 -7.48 -15.28 -19.09
N THR A 275 -6.70 -16.23 -18.57
CA THR A 275 -7.20 -17.31 -17.72
C THR A 275 -6.71 -17.12 -16.30
N VAL A 276 -7.62 -17.21 -15.33
CA VAL A 276 -7.34 -17.15 -13.90
C VAL A 276 -7.87 -18.41 -13.23
N ASP A 277 -6.99 -19.14 -12.55
CA ASP A 277 -7.35 -20.36 -11.81
C ASP A 277 -8.24 -20.00 -10.61
N SER A 278 -9.20 -20.89 -10.28
CA SER A 278 -10.10 -20.72 -9.12
C SER A 278 -9.38 -20.70 -7.77
N ASN A 279 -8.14 -21.19 -7.69
CA ASN A 279 -7.30 -21.03 -6.50
C ASN A 279 -6.77 -19.59 -6.33
N HIS A 280 -6.83 -18.75 -7.37
CA HIS A 280 -6.30 -17.39 -7.38
C HIS A 280 -7.39 -16.31 -7.41
N ALA A 281 -8.64 -16.69 -7.64
CA ALA A 281 -9.76 -15.76 -7.74
C ALA A 281 -11.05 -16.37 -7.22
N ALA A 282 -11.96 -15.53 -6.78
CA ALA A 282 -13.31 -15.91 -6.39
C ALA A 282 -14.35 -14.97 -7.02
N PRO A 283 -15.61 -15.40 -7.21
CA PRO A 283 -16.69 -14.51 -7.59
C PRO A 283 -16.75 -13.29 -6.64
N PHE A 284 -16.98 -12.11 -7.20
CA PHE A 284 -17.09 -10.88 -6.42
C PHE A 284 -18.56 -10.53 -6.17
N PRO A 285 -18.96 -10.15 -4.95
CA PRO A 285 -18.15 -10.15 -3.74
C PRO A 285 -17.96 -11.55 -3.14
N LEU A 286 -16.77 -11.81 -2.59
CA LEU A 286 -16.50 -13.01 -1.82
C LEU A 286 -17.25 -12.96 -0.49
N ALA A 287 -18.05 -13.98 -0.16
CA ALA A 287 -18.72 -14.04 1.13
C ALA A 287 -17.71 -14.10 2.27
N PRO A 288 -17.75 -13.15 3.23
CA PRO A 288 -16.81 -13.12 4.32
C PRO A 288 -17.10 -14.29 5.28
N SER A 289 -16.17 -15.21 5.36
CA SER A 289 -16.12 -16.25 6.38
C SER A 289 -14.79 -16.16 7.12
N ARG A 290 -14.72 -16.72 8.32
CA ARG A 290 -13.46 -16.75 9.06
C ARG A 290 -12.33 -17.39 8.23
N ALA A 291 -12.64 -18.47 7.52
CA ALA A 291 -11.67 -19.16 6.65
C ALA A 291 -11.23 -18.27 5.48
N ALA A 292 -12.18 -17.68 4.73
CA ALA A 292 -11.86 -16.80 3.61
C ALA A 292 -11.05 -15.56 4.04
N CYS A 293 -11.42 -14.94 5.16
CA CYS A 293 -10.70 -13.80 5.73
C CYS A 293 -9.29 -14.18 6.17
N ALA A 294 -9.14 -15.33 6.83
CA ALA A 294 -7.84 -15.83 7.25
C ALA A 294 -6.95 -16.21 6.06
N ASP A 295 -7.52 -16.74 4.98
CA ASP A 295 -6.79 -17.08 3.76
C ASP A 295 -6.23 -15.84 3.06
N ILE A 296 -7.02 -14.77 2.92
CA ILE A 296 -6.53 -13.49 2.40
C ILE A 296 -5.47 -12.89 3.35
N ALA A 297 -5.70 -12.92 4.66
CA ALA A 297 -4.74 -12.43 5.63
C ALA A 297 -3.41 -13.19 5.60
N ARG A 298 -3.47 -14.52 5.42
CA ARG A 298 -2.28 -15.39 5.31
C ARG A 298 -1.45 -15.06 4.06
N GLU A 299 -2.11 -14.78 2.95
CA GLU A 299 -1.45 -14.40 1.70
C GLU A 299 -0.70 -13.08 1.81
N LEU A 300 -1.21 -12.16 2.62
CA LEU A 300 -0.57 -10.85 2.86
C LEU A 300 0.56 -10.89 3.89
N LEU A 301 0.68 -11.96 4.69
CA LEU A 301 1.75 -12.10 5.68
C LEU A 301 3.12 -12.23 5.02
N GLY A 302 4.12 -11.53 5.58
CA GLY A 302 5.48 -11.52 5.07
C GLY A 302 5.68 -10.64 3.83
N GLU A 303 4.60 -10.09 3.22
CA GLU A 303 4.71 -9.13 2.12
C GLU A 303 5.51 -7.90 2.54
N THR A 304 6.45 -7.49 1.70
CA THR A 304 7.35 -6.37 1.99
C THR A 304 6.59 -5.05 2.09
N TYR A 305 6.97 -4.22 3.05
CA TYR A 305 6.45 -2.86 3.19
C TYR A 305 6.84 -1.97 2.01
N GLY A 306 5.90 -1.18 1.50
CA GLY A 306 6.15 -0.19 0.45
C GLY A 306 5.41 1.12 0.70
N TRP A 307 6.14 2.16 1.10
CA TRP A 307 5.60 3.50 1.28
C TRP A 307 4.85 3.97 0.04
N GLY A 308 3.57 4.32 0.19
CA GLY A 308 2.73 4.75 -0.93
C GLY A 308 2.64 3.72 -2.07
N GLY A 309 2.87 2.43 -1.82
CA GLY A 309 2.81 1.40 -2.85
C GLY A 309 4.09 1.26 -3.68
N LEU A 310 5.23 1.83 -3.25
CA LEU A 310 6.52 1.71 -3.95
C LEU A 310 6.88 0.26 -4.25
N TYR A 311 7.40 0.02 -5.44
CA TYR A 311 7.87 -1.29 -5.94
C TYR A 311 6.79 -2.38 -6.01
N GLY A 312 5.50 -2.01 -6.01
CA GLY A 312 4.39 -2.97 -5.98
C GLY A 312 4.14 -3.60 -4.61
N ASN A 313 4.76 -3.06 -3.57
CA ASN A 313 4.51 -3.42 -2.18
C ASN A 313 3.33 -2.60 -1.60
N ARG A 314 2.93 -2.89 -0.36
CA ARG A 314 1.85 -2.18 0.34
C ARG A 314 2.36 -1.48 1.59
N ASP A 315 1.79 -0.32 1.91
CA ASP A 315 1.83 0.26 3.25
C ASP A 315 0.64 -0.25 4.09
N CYS A 316 0.53 0.19 5.34
CA CYS A 316 -0.52 -0.28 6.25
C CYS A 316 -1.93 -0.09 5.67
N SER A 317 -2.24 1.08 5.14
CA SER A 317 -3.58 1.40 4.61
C SER A 317 -3.87 0.76 3.26
N ALA A 318 -2.86 0.57 2.40
CA ALA A 318 -3.01 -0.20 1.17
C ALA A 318 -3.29 -1.67 1.46
N THR A 319 -2.64 -2.26 2.47
CA THR A 319 -2.90 -3.63 2.92
C THR A 319 -4.35 -3.80 3.37
N MET A 320 -4.87 -2.88 4.20
CA MET A 320 -6.26 -2.95 4.65
C MET A 320 -7.25 -2.80 3.51
N ARG A 321 -7.00 -1.86 2.58
CA ARG A 321 -7.86 -1.66 1.40
C ARG A 321 -7.90 -2.92 0.53
N ASP A 322 -6.75 -3.47 0.20
CA ASP A 322 -6.66 -4.64 -0.68
C ASP A 322 -7.20 -5.90 0.01
N TYR A 323 -7.02 -6.03 1.34
CA TYR A 323 -7.65 -7.08 2.14
C TYR A 323 -9.18 -7.03 2.10
N CYS A 324 -9.76 -5.82 2.22
CA CYS A 324 -11.21 -5.63 2.30
C CYS A 324 -11.91 -5.74 0.93
N LEU A 325 -11.22 -5.41 -0.16
CA LEU A 325 -11.81 -5.32 -1.50
C LEU A 325 -12.47 -6.62 -1.97
N PRO A 326 -11.87 -7.83 -1.84
CA PRO A 326 -12.52 -9.07 -2.27
C PRO A 326 -13.89 -9.30 -1.62
N PHE A 327 -14.10 -8.81 -0.41
CA PHE A 327 -15.34 -8.93 0.34
C PHE A 327 -16.37 -7.82 0.01
N GLY A 328 -16.11 -6.97 -0.98
CA GLY A 328 -16.99 -5.88 -1.35
C GLY A 328 -16.95 -4.68 -0.38
N ILE A 329 -15.94 -4.60 0.49
CA ILE A 329 -15.82 -3.51 1.46
C ILE A 329 -14.87 -2.45 0.91
N TRP A 330 -15.40 -1.23 0.66
CA TRP A 330 -14.61 -0.10 0.19
C TRP A 330 -13.92 0.60 1.36
N LEU A 331 -12.61 0.87 1.20
CA LEU A 331 -11.83 1.70 2.10
C LEU A 331 -11.12 2.82 1.33
N PRO A 332 -11.02 4.04 1.91
CA PRO A 332 -10.23 5.12 1.35
C PRO A 332 -8.73 4.81 1.41
N ARG A 333 -7.91 5.63 0.72
CA ARG A 333 -6.48 5.35 0.57
C ARG A 333 -5.69 5.53 1.87
N ASN A 334 -5.99 6.55 2.67
CA ASN A 334 -5.16 6.93 3.81
C ASN A 334 -5.70 6.39 5.13
N SER A 335 -4.81 6.00 6.06
CA SER A 335 -5.18 5.47 7.37
C SER A 335 -6.07 6.41 8.17
N SER A 336 -5.85 7.74 8.11
CA SER A 336 -6.70 8.73 8.77
C SER A 336 -8.13 8.74 8.22
N GLN A 337 -8.30 8.56 6.91
CA GLN A 337 -9.63 8.46 6.29
C GLN A 337 -10.27 7.10 6.59
N GLN A 338 -9.49 6.02 6.66
CA GLN A 338 -9.99 4.69 7.06
C GLN A 338 -10.52 4.67 8.48
N ALA A 339 -9.93 5.49 9.37
CA ALA A 339 -10.42 5.67 10.74
C ALA A 339 -11.83 6.31 10.81
N GLU A 340 -12.31 6.93 9.73
CA GLU A 340 -13.63 7.57 9.65
C GLU A 340 -14.70 6.64 9.04
N VAL A 341 -14.33 5.44 8.60
CA VAL A 341 -15.27 4.51 7.93
C VAL A 341 -15.94 3.58 8.94
N GLY A 342 -17.24 3.32 8.74
CA GLY A 342 -18.00 2.36 9.53
C GLY A 342 -18.37 2.87 10.93
N ARG A 343 -18.71 1.92 11.82
CA ARG A 343 -19.06 2.24 13.20
C ARG A 343 -17.80 2.50 14.01
N ARG A 344 -17.67 3.70 14.53
CA ARG A 344 -16.49 4.14 15.29
C ARG A 344 -16.69 3.98 16.79
N ILE A 345 -15.60 3.63 17.47
CA ILE A 345 -15.46 3.71 18.93
C ILE A 345 -14.22 4.57 19.18
N ASP A 346 -14.42 5.76 19.78
CA ASP A 346 -13.30 6.64 20.13
C ASP A 346 -12.63 6.13 21.41
N LEU A 347 -11.34 5.83 21.31
CA LEU A 347 -10.52 5.32 22.41
C LEU A 347 -9.69 6.42 23.11
N GLN A 348 -9.79 7.68 22.66
CA GLN A 348 -8.94 8.77 23.20
C GLN A 348 -9.23 9.07 24.67
N GLN A 349 -10.49 8.91 25.10
CA GLN A 349 -10.92 9.14 26.47
C GLN A 349 -10.88 7.87 27.34
N ILE A 350 -10.48 6.74 26.79
CA ILE A 350 -10.38 5.46 27.49
C ILE A 350 -8.95 5.32 28.06
N PRO A 351 -8.79 4.95 29.33
CA PRO A 351 -7.46 4.60 29.90
C PRO A 351 -6.75 3.52 29.07
N ASP A 352 -5.45 3.62 28.94
CA ASP A 352 -4.67 2.70 28.05
C ASP A 352 -4.83 1.24 28.48
N GLU A 353 -4.94 0.98 29.78
CA GLU A 353 -5.19 -0.35 30.36
C GLU A 353 -6.55 -0.96 29.96
N ASP A 354 -7.56 -0.13 29.65
CA ASP A 354 -8.91 -0.58 29.32
C ASP A 354 -9.14 -0.71 27.80
N LYS A 355 -8.28 -0.10 26.96
CA LYS A 355 -8.44 -0.08 25.49
C LYS A 355 -8.44 -1.48 24.89
N GLU A 356 -7.52 -2.33 25.36
CA GLU A 356 -7.41 -3.72 24.88
C GLU A 356 -8.63 -4.56 25.30
N ALA A 357 -9.08 -4.41 26.53
CA ALA A 357 -10.28 -5.08 27.03
C ALA A 357 -11.54 -4.70 26.21
N LEU A 358 -11.68 -3.42 25.88
CA LEU A 358 -12.78 -2.95 25.04
C LEU A 358 -12.70 -3.51 23.62
N LEU A 359 -11.51 -3.62 23.03
CA LEU A 359 -11.30 -4.25 21.72
C LEU A 359 -11.68 -5.75 21.77
N LEU A 360 -11.30 -6.46 22.81
CA LEU A 360 -11.65 -7.87 23.00
C LEU A 360 -13.16 -8.07 23.17
N GLU A 361 -13.85 -7.13 23.86
CA GLU A 361 -15.30 -7.16 24.06
C GLU A 361 -16.08 -6.83 22.79
N ARG A 362 -15.68 -5.79 22.06
CA ARG A 362 -16.49 -5.17 20.99
C ARG A 362 -15.96 -5.37 19.59
N GLY A 363 -14.69 -5.73 19.46
CA GLY A 363 -14.04 -5.95 18.18
C GLY A 363 -14.60 -7.20 17.49
N VAL A 364 -14.76 -7.11 16.17
CA VAL A 364 -15.11 -8.26 15.32
C VAL A 364 -13.82 -8.71 14.64
N PRO A 365 -13.28 -9.90 14.96
CA PRO A 365 -12.08 -10.40 14.32
C PRO A 365 -12.22 -10.44 12.80
N PHE A 366 -11.15 -10.08 12.09
CA PHE A 366 -11.07 -9.97 10.62
C PHE A 366 -11.92 -8.87 9.98
N LEU A 367 -12.63 -8.04 10.76
CA LEU A 367 -13.44 -6.93 10.23
C LEU A 367 -13.18 -5.60 10.96
N SER A 368 -12.80 -5.62 12.23
CA SER A 368 -12.50 -4.39 12.96
C SER A 368 -11.12 -3.87 12.66
N LEU A 369 -11.02 -2.58 12.31
CA LEU A 369 -9.76 -1.87 12.18
C LEU A 369 -9.42 -1.18 13.50
N VAL A 370 -8.16 -1.29 13.91
CA VAL A 370 -7.57 -0.52 15.00
C VAL A 370 -6.70 0.57 14.38
N THR A 371 -6.95 1.82 14.75
CA THR A 371 -6.26 2.97 14.14
C THR A 371 -5.54 3.80 15.20
N MET A 372 -4.39 4.33 14.82
CA MET A 372 -3.63 5.31 15.56
C MET A 372 -3.03 6.34 14.60
N PRO A 373 -2.54 7.51 15.06
CA PRO A 373 -1.94 8.50 14.17
C PRO A 373 -0.89 7.88 13.23
N GLY A 374 -1.17 7.92 11.91
CA GLY A 374 -0.26 7.42 10.88
C GLY A 374 -0.25 5.90 10.66
N HIS A 375 -1.08 5.12 11.37
CA HIS A 375 -1.10 3.68 11.22
C HIS A 375 -2.50 3.07 11.33
N VAL A 376 -2.70 1.92 10.70
CA VAL A 376 -3.93 1.12 10.76
C VAL A 376 -3.59 -0.37 10.78
N MET A 377 -4.37 -1.13 11.54
CA MET A 377 -4.18 -2.55 11.81
C MET A 377 -5.52 -3.28 11.72
N LEU A 378 -5.51 -4.55 11.35
CA LEU A 378 -6.68 -5.43 11.36
C LEU A 378 -6.69 -6.26 12.64
N TYR A 379 -7.73 -6.16 13.45
CA TYR A 379 -7.95 -7.07 14.57
C TYR A 379 -8.32 -8.47 14.05
N ILE A 380 -7.57 -9.50 14.46
CA ILE A 380 -7.75 -10.88 13.95
C ILE A 380 -8.16 -11.89 15.04
N GLY A 381 -8.33 -11.43 16.27
CA GLY A 381 -8.70 -12.28 17.40
C GLY A 381 -7.77 -12.12 18.59
N SER A 382 -7.75 -13.11 19.48
CA SER A 382 -6.96 -13.03 20.71
C SER A 382 -6.19 -14.31 21.00
N ARG A 383 -5.14 -14.17 21.81
CA ARG A 383 -4.37 -15.29 22.36
C ARG A 383 -3.98 -14.99 23.80
N ASN A 384 -4.28 -15.91 24.72
CA ASN A 384 -3.99 -15.76 26.16
C ASN A 384 -4.53 -14.44 26.74
N GLY A 385 -5.73 -14.02 26.32
CA GLY A 385 -6.35 -12.79 26.78
C GLY A 385 -5.79 -11.50 26.17
N ARG A 386 -4.84 -11.58 25.24
CA ARG A 386 -4.26 -10.44 24.52
C ARG A 386 -4.77 -10.37 23.08
N ALA A 387 -5.06 -9.16 22.61
CA ALA A 387 -5.51 -8.93 21.25
C ALA A 387 -4.37 -9.11 20.23
N ALA A 388 -4.70 -9.75 19.10
CA ALA A 388 -3.80 -9.93 17.97
C ALA A 388 -4.22 -9.03 16.81
N VAL A 389 -3.26 -8.36 16.18
CA VAL A 389 -3.47 -7.50 15.02
C VAL A 389 -2.53 -7.87 13.88
N LEU A 390 -3.06 -7.83 12.65
CA LEU A 390 -2.28 -7.94 11.42
C LEU A 390 -2.06 -6.55 10.86
N HIS A 391 -0.82 -6.22 10.53
CA HIS A 391 -0.48 -4.93 9.97
C HIS A 391 0.81 -4.96 9.14
N THR A 392 0.93 -4.06 8.18
CA THR A 392 2.14 -3.83 7.40
C THR A 392 2.92 -2.68 8.03
N LEU A 393 4.06 -3.00 8.61
CA LEU A 393 4.84 -2.11 9.48
C LEU A 393 6.24 -1.89 8.90
N TRP A 394 6.64 -0.61 8.75
CA TRP A 394 8.03 -0.31 8.39
C TRP A 394 8.99 -0.57 9.53
N GLY A 395 8.69 -0.03 10.71
CA GLY A 395 9.55 -0.20 11.86
C GLY A 395 8.99 0.40 13.14
N LEU A 396 9.61 0.03 14.24
CA LEU A 396 9.29 0.52 15.58
C LEU A 396 10.30 1.59 16.00
N ARG A 397 9.79 2.59 16.71
CA ARG A 397 10.65 3.61 17.32
C ARG A 397 11.50 2.96 18.43
N THR A 398 12.77 3.27 18.46
CA THR A 398 13.69 2.84 19.50
C THR A 398 14.38 4.05 20.12
N GLU A 399 14.72 3.95 21.38
CA GLU A 399 15.57 4.92 22.04
C GLU A 399 16.93 4.25 22.31
N GLY A 400 17.98 4.79 21.71
CA GLY A 400 19.34 4.32 21.90
C GLY A 400 20.00 4.91 23.15
N PHE A 401 21.21 4.45 23.45
CA PHE A 401 22.06 5.05 24.49
C PHE A 401 22.18 6.56 24.24
N TRP A 402 22.05 7.38 25.27
CA TRP A 402 22.06 8.86 25.19
C TRP A 402 20.79 9.49 24.60
N GLY A 403 19.63 8.80 24.65
CA GLY A 403 18.36 9.35 24.18
C GLY A 403 18.29 9.57 22.66
N ARG A 404 19.18 8.96 21.88
CA ARG A 404 19.11 9.04 20.42
C ARG A 404 17.97 8.19 19.88
N GLU A 405 17.07 8.83 19.16
CA GLU A 405 16.00 8.13 18.47
C GLU A 405 16.55 7.25 17.35
N GLY A 406 16.08 6.00 17.30
CA GLY A 406 16.40 5.01 16.28
C GLY A 406 15.15 4.36 15.71
N ARG A 407 15.34 3.38 14.85
CA ARG A 407 14.27 2.51 14.31
C ARG A 407 14.74 1.07 14.29
N LEU A 408 13.90 0.19 14.79
CA LEU A 408 13.99 -1.23 14.50
C LEU A 408 13.13 -1.52 13.28
N ILE A 409 13.77 -1.92 12.19
CA ILE A 409 13.08 -2.17 10.93
C ILE A 409 12.43 -3.54 10.96
N VAL A 410 11.11 -3.59 10.77
CA VAL A 410 10.30 -4.80 10.53
C VAL A 410 10.15 -5.03 9.03
N GLY A 411 9.74 -4.01 8.29
CA GLY A 411 9.76 -3.96 6.83
C GLY A 411 8.76 -4.86 6.11
N GLN A 412 7.75 -5.37 6.80
CA GLN A 412 6.81 -6.35 6.24
C GLN A 412 5.46 -6.40 6.97
N THR A 413 4.53 -7.17 6.41
CA THR A 413 3.25 -7.50 7.06
C THR A 413 3.45 -8.60 8.10
N VAL A 414 3.01 -8.35 9.33
CA VAL A 414 3.20 -9.25 10.48
C VAL A 414 1.95 -9.29 11.35
N ILE A 415 1.87 -10.31 12.19
CA ILE A 415 0.94 -10.37 13.31
C ILE A 415 1.70 -10.04 14.60
N THR A 416 1.15 -9.11 15.39
CA THR A 416 1.69 -8.73 16.69
C THR A 416 0.56 -8.57 17.71
N ASP A 417 0.91 -8.28 18.97
CA ASP A 417 -0.04 -7.65 19.91
C ASP A 417 -0.14 -6.14 19.64
N LEU A 418 -0.88 -5.42 20.48
CA LEU A 418 -1.07 -3.97 20.37
C LEU A 418 0.15 -3.14 20.81
N ALA A 419 1.11 -3.78 21.50
CA ALA A 419 2.31 -3.14 22.02
C ALA A 419 3.58 -3.92 21.59
N PRO A 420 3.85 -4.03 20.28
CA PRO A 420 5.00 -4.78 19.78
C PRO A 420 6.29 -4.20 20.34
N GLY A 421 7.07 -5.01 21.05
CA GLY A 421 8.33 -4.60 21.66
C GLY A 421 8.23 -4.13 23.11
N ALA A 422 7.05 -4.13 23.73
CA ALA A 422 6.92 -3.91 25.17
C ALA A 422 7.80 -4.91 25.95
N GLY A 423 8.54 -4.43 26.97
CA GLY A 423 9.50 -5.23 27.72
C GLY A 423 10.86 -5.45 27.03
N VAL A 424 11.06 -4.90 25.83
CA VAL A 424 12.37 -4.85 25.17
C VAL A 424 13.04 -3.51 25.48
N PHE A 425 14.13 -3.53 26.24
CA PHE A 425 14.80 -2.36 26.82
C PHE A 425 15.00 -1.13 25.90
N PHE A 426 14.99 -1.30 24.58
CA PHE A 426 15.13 -0.21 23.60
C PHE A 426 13.83 0.18 22.91
N LEU A 427 12.69 -0.44 23.27
CA LEU A 427 11.41 -0.25 22.61
C LEU A 427 10.28 0.22 23.53
N ASP A 428 10.56 0.31 24.84
CA ASP A 428 9.58 0.57 25.92
C ASP A 428 9.22 2.06 26.07
N ARG A 429 9.11 2.84 24.95
CA ARG A 429 8.57 4.21 25.05
C ARG A 429 7.78 4.62 23.82
#